data_70d5f563b545c4b2344f448c2a91ba43
#
_entry.id   70d5f563b545c4b2344f448c2a91ba43
#
_cell.length_a   1.000
_cell.length_b   1.000
_cell.length_c   1.000
_cell.angle_alpha   90.00
_cell.angle_beta   90.00
_cell.angle_gamma   90.00
#
_symmetry.space_group_name_H-M   'P 1'
#
loop_
_entity.id
_entity.type
_entity.pdbx_description
1 polymer ?
#
loop_
_entity_poly.entity_id
_entity_poly.type
_entity_poly.pdbx_seq_one_letter_code
_entity_poly.pdbx_strand_id
1 'polypeptide(L)'
;MPWGDLLVSSNTLYGTTCNGDTVYRLSTDGTGFTNLYSFTAESGPYPYTNSDGAFPTCRLAVSANTLFGTTSAGGALGHGTVFTVNTDGIGFKTLHAFNGGDGDGPAEGLVLSGNILYGTAAGGSLGCGTVFALNTDGSGFTNLYNFAGPGDGAYPYAGLILSGNKLYGTAYGGGSSSNGTVFALNTDGTGFATLHTFAAGSGSYPNIITSEGTTPYGGLILSGNTLYGTAQHGGNSSNGTVFALNTDGTGFTTLHTFTATTDWTNRDGASPSASLVLSGNTLYGTTYGGGNSGGGTVFSIALPPPQLTVAVSQANLVLTWPTNVPGLVLQSTTNLGSSAVWSTNSQLPVVINGQNVVTNAISDTQRFFRLSQ
;
A
#
# COMPACT_ATOMS: atom_id res chain seq x y z
N MET A 1 -20.98 -0.55 8.20
CA MET A 1 -19.89 0.45 8.32
C MET A 1 -19.01 0.37 7.08
N PRO A 2 -18.59 1.47 6.47
CA PRO A 2 -17.56 1.46 5.43
C PRO A 2 -16.21 1.12 6.08
N TRP A 3 -15.49 0.16 5.53
CA TRP A 3 -14.17 -0.29 6.03
C TRP A 3 -13.09 -0.19 4.96
N GLY A 4 -13.46 -0.36 3.70
CA GLY A 4 -12.53 -0.27 2.58
C GLY A 4 -12.18 1.18 2.20
N ASP A 5 -11.04 1.36 1.59
CA ASP A 5 -10.62 2.63 1.00
C ASP A 5 -11.58 3.06 -0.12
N LEU A 6 -11.77 4.36 -0.26
CA LEU A 6 -12.56 4.90 -1.37
C LEU A 6 -11.77 4.89 -2.68
N LEU A 7 -12.42 4.45 -3.75
CA LEU A 7 -11.94 4.62 -5.12
C LEU A 7 -12.52 5.91 -5.70
N VAL A 8 -11.65 6.78 -6.20
CA VAL A 8 -12.07 7.98 -6.94
C VAL A 8 -11.89 7.71 -8.43
N SER A 9 -12.94 7.88 -9.22
CA SER A 9 -12.88 7.84 -10.68
C SER A 9 -13.69 9.01 -11.25
N SER A 10 -13.02 9.94 -11.91
CA SER A 10 -13.61 11.20 -12.34
C SER A 10 -14.29 11.93 -11.16
N ASN A 11 -15.57 12.23 -11.25
CA ASN A 11 -16.35 12.94 -10.23
C ASN A 11 -17.16 11.98 -9.33
N THR A 12 -16.77 10.69 -9.27
CA THR A 12 -17.50 9.66 -8.54
C THR A 12 -16.59 8.94 -7.56
N LEU A 13 -17.09 8.75 -6.36
CA LEU A 13 -16.53 7.91 -5.32
C LEU A 13 -17.23 6.55 -5.34
N TYR A 14 -16.45 5.48 -5.26
CA TYR A 14 -16.93 4.12 -5.11
C TYR A 14 -16.38 3.52 -3.82
N GLY A 15 -17.19 2.73 -3.14
CA GLY A 15 -16.80 2.08 -1.90
C GLY A 15 -17.63 0.85 -1.58
N THR A 16 -17.27 0.20 -0.49
CA THR A 16 -17.94 -0.99 0.03
C THR A 16 -18.39 -0.78 1.48
N THR A 17 -19.41 -1.49 1.92
CA THR A 17 -19.84 -1.50 3.33
C THR A 17 -19.84 -2.92 3.87
N CYS A 18 -19.16 -3.14 5.00
CA CYS A 18 -19.07 -4.45 5.66
C CYS A 18 -20.43 -4.88 6.27
N ASN A 19 -21.07 -4.03 7.07
CA ASN A 19 -22.33 -4.38 7.78
C ASN A 19 -23.61 -4.12 6.97
N GLY A 20 -23.51 -3.88 5.72
CA GLY A 20 -24.64 -3.73 4.81
C GLY A 20 -24.43 -4.55 3.55
N ASP A 21 -23.27 -5.17 3.47
CA ASP A 21 -22.83 -6.01 2.35
C ASP A 21 -23.18 -5.39 0.99
N THR A 22 -22.63 -4.18 0.75
CA THR A 22 -22.97 -3.44 -0.46
C THR A 22 -21.76 -2.86 -1.17
N VAL A 23 -21.88 -2.69 -2.47
CA VAL A 23 -21.06 -1.81 -3.30
C VAL A 23 -21.88 -0.56 -3.59
N TYR A 24 -21.32 0.63 -3.36
CA TYR A 24 -22.02 1.90 -3.56
C TYR A 24 -21.20 2.90 -4.36
N ARG A 25 -21.89 3.92 -4.85
CA ARG A 25 -21.27 5.12 -5.42
C ARG A 25 -21.92 6.39 -4.87
N LEU A 26 -21.19 7.48 -4.90
CA LEU A 26 -21.69 8.85 -4.69
C LEU A 26 -20.81 9.84 -5.45
N SER A 27 -21.33 11.02 -5.74
CA SER A 27 -20.56 12.10 -6.34
C SER A 27 -19.53 12.66 -5.35
N THR A 28 -18.43 13.22 -5.83
CA THR A 28 -17.39 13.83 -4.97
C THR A 28 -17.87 15.04 -4.16
N ASP A 29 -19.01 15.62 -4.53
CA ASP A 29 -19.70 16.67 -3.77
C ASP A 29 -20.60 16.12 -2.64
N GLY A 30 -20.62 14.79 -2.44
CA GLY A 30 -21.42 14.11 -1.41
C GLY A 30 -22.86 13.83 -1.82
N THR A 31 -23.28 14.15 -3.04
CA THR A 31 -24.65 13.91 -3.52
C THR A 31 -24.76 12.59 -4.31
N GLY A 32 -25.97 12.18 -4.67
CA GLY A 32 -26.21 11.07 -5.60
C GLY A 32 -25.81 9.71 -5.07
N PHE A 33 -25.86 9.48 -3.75
CA PHE A 33 -25.61 8.15 -3.18
C PHE A 33 -26.50 7.10 -3.84
N THR A 34 -25.88 6.04 -4.33
CA THR A 34 -26.58 4.94 -5.01
C THR A 34 -25.95 3.60 -4.59
N ASN A 35 -26.77 2.68 -4.16
CA ASN A 35 -26.38 1.30 -3.96
C ASN A 35 -26.28 0.61 -5.33
N LEU A 36 -25.08 0.15 -5.70
CA LEU A 36 -24.84 -0.54 -6.98
C LEU A 36 -25.17 -2.02 -6.89
N TYR A 37 -24.79 -2.65 -5.78
CA TYR A 37 -25.00 -4.06 -5.54
C TYR A 37 -25.18 -4.36 -4.05
N SER A 38 -26.07 -5.27 -3.72
CA SER A 38 -26.23 -5.83 -2.37
C SER A 38 -25.99 -7.32 -2.43
N PHE A 39 -25.01 -7.77 -1.67
CA PHE A 39 -24.69 -9.19 -1.57
C PHE A 39 -25.81 -9.96 -0.87
N THR A 40 -25.97 -11.22 -1.25
CA THR A 40 -26.99 -12.09 -0.66
C THR A 40 -26.60 -12.52 0.75
N ALA A 41 -27.61 -12.76 1.61
CA ALA A 41 -27.33 -13.22 2.95
C ALA A 41 -26.68 -14.61 2.95
N GLU A 42 -25.71 -14.80 3.82
CA GLU A 42 -25.09 -16.10 4.06
C GLU A 42 -26.04 -17.07 4.75
N SER A 43 -25.89 -18.36 4.51
CA SER A 43 -26.71 -19.42 5.10
C SER A 43 -25.90 -20.72 5.28
N GLY A 44 -26.47 -21.68 5.98
CA GLY A 44 -25.87 -23.01 6.20
C GLY A 44 -24.97 -23.09 7.45
N PRO A 45 -24.26 -24.21 7.61
CA PRO A 45 -23.27 -24.37 8.66
C PRO A 45 -21.98 -23.62 8.33
N TYR A 46 -21.15 -23.34 9.34
CA TYR A 46 -19.83 -22.72 9.13
C TYR A 46 -18.89 -23.66 8.31
N PRO A 47 -18.15 -23.11 7.33
CA PRO A 47 -18.16 -21.73 6.88
C PRO A 47 -19.46 -21.36 6.14
N TYR A 48 -20.07 -20.23 6.52
CA TYR A 48 -21.32 -19.76 5.93
C TYR A 48 -21.16 -19.48 4.44
N THR A 49 -22.13 -19.88 3.64
CA THR A 49 -22.06 -19.79 2.17
C THR A 49 -23.21 -18.96 1.58
N ASN A 50 -22.94 -18.39 0.43
CA ASN A 50 -23.90 -17.78 -0.47
C ASN A 50 -23.35 -17.85 -1.92
N SER A 51 -24.01 -17.23 -2.89
CA SER A 51 -23.57 -17.32 -4.28
C SER A 51 -22.55 -16.26 -4.69
N ASP A 52 -22.42 -15.16 -3.94
CA ASP A 52 -21.79 -13.92 -4.40
C ASP A 52 -20.72 -13.39 -3.45
N GLY A 53 -20.66 -13.85 -2.21
CA GLY A 53 -19.69 -13.41 -1.20
C GLY A 53 -20.34 -12.54 -0.12
N ALA A 54 -19.59 -12.30 0.95
CA ALA A 54 -20.00 -11.49 2.09
C ALA A 54 -18.83 -10.69 2.66
N PHE A 55 -19.12 -9.62 3.39
CA PHE A 55 -18.14 -8.71 3.98
C PHE A 55 -17.17 -8.14 2.93
N PRO A 56 -17.67 -7.34 1.96
CA PRO A 56 -16.81 -6.62 1.03
C PRO A 56 -16.11 -5.47 1.77
N THR A 57 -14.91 -5.72 2.25
CA THR A 57 -14.10 -4.76 3.03
C THR A 57 -12.99 -4.10 2.21
N CYS A 58 -12.92 -4.42 0.93
CA CYS A 58 -11.83 -4.06 0.05
C CYS A 58 -11.94 -2.64 -0.55
N ARG A 59 -10.80 -2.09 -0.92
CA ARG A 59 -10.73 -1.03 -1.93
C ARG A 59 -11.05 -1.62 -3.30
N LEU A 60 -11.95 -0.98 -4.04
CA LEU A 60 -12.28 -1.39 -5.40
C LEU A 60 -11.18 -1.00 -6.38
N ALA A 61 -10.96 -1.85 -7.39
CA ALA A 61 -10.22 -1.49 -8.60
C ALA A 61 -11.21 -1.16 -9.73
N VAL A 62 -10.79 -0.32 -10.69
CA VAL A 62 -11.63 0.06 -11.82
C VAL A 62 -10.88 -0.07 -13.15
N SER A 63 -11.56 -0.60 -14.16
CA SER A 63 -11.13 -0.54 -15.56
C SER A 63 -12.32 -0.17 -16.43
N ALA A 64 -12.19 0.92 -17.17
CA ALA A 64 -13.31 1.48 -17.94
C ALA A 64 -14.57 1.63 -17.05
N ASN A 65 -15.65 0.91 -17.36
CA ASN A 65 -16.91 0.94 -16.64
C ASN A 65 -17.09 -0.25 -15.68
N THR A 66 -16.02 -0.98 -15.34
CA THR A 66 -16.09 -2.19 -14.55
C THR A 66 -15.31 -2.02 -13.25
N LEU A 67 -15.97 -2.28 -12.13
CA LEU A 67 -15.41 -2.35 -10.80
C LEU A 67 -15.05 -3.80 -10.47
N PHE A 68 -13.94 -3.98 -9.76
CA PHE A 68 -13.47 -5.27 -9.25
C PHE A 68 -13.21 -5.15 -7.75
N GLY A 69 -13.58 -6.18 -7.03
CA GLY A 69 -13.38 -6.23 -5.58
C GLY A 69 -13.31 -7.65 -5.04
N THR A 70 -13.14 -7.75 -3.74
CA THR A 70 -13.10 -9.00 -2.99
C THR A 70 -14.13 -9.00 -1.87
N THR A 71 -14.58 -10.17 -1.47
CA THR A 71 -15.33 -10.38 -0.23
C THR A 71 -14.53 -11.32 0.68
N SER A 72 -14.43 -11.00 1.96
CA SER A 72 -13.61 -11.80 2.88
C SER A 72 -14.26 -13.10 3.35
N ALA A 73 -15.55 -13.27 3.12
CA ALA A 73 -16.31 -14.48 3.44
C ALA A 73 -17.38 -14.75 2.40
N GLY A 74 -18.22 -15.77 2.63
CA GLY A 74 -19.26 -16.18 1.71
C GLY A 74 -18.70 -16.78 0.41
N GLY A 75 -19.48 -16.73 -0.65
CA GLY A 75 -19.21 -17.48 -1.87
C GLY A 75 -19.64 -18.94 -1.73
N ALA A 76 -19.53 -19.70 -2.81
CA ALA A 76 -20.00 -21.08 -2.88
C ALA A 76 -19.36 -22.03 -1.86
N LEU A 77 -18.19 -21.69 -1.34
CA LEU A 77 -17.39 -22.50 -0.41
C LEU A 77 -17.12 -21.80 0.93
N GLY A 78 -17.59 -20.55 1.11
CA GLY A 78 -17.52 -19.81 2.37
C GLY A 78 -16.19 -19.12 2.66
N HIS A 79 -15.23 -19.13 1.72
CA HIS A 79 -13.87 -18.59 1.89
C HIS A 79 -13.64 -17.27 1.19
N GLY A 80 -14.73 -16.58 0.78
CA GLY A 80 -14.68 -15.33 0.07
C GLY A 80 -14.63 -15.45 -1.45
N THR A 81 -14.72 -14.30 -2.11
CA THR A 81 -14.78 -14.23 -3.59
C THR A 81 -13.94 -13.10 -4.15
N VAL A 82 -13.61 -13.20 -5.44
CA VAL A 82 -13.31 -12.06 -6.31
C VAL A 82 -14.55 -11.81 -7.16
N PHE A 83 -14.98 -10.56 -7.24
CA PHE A 83 -16.19 -10.19 -8.00
C PHE A 83 -15.93 -9.02 -8.93
N THR A 84 -16.87 -8.84 -9.86
CA THR A 84 -16.98 -7.66 -10.72
C THR A 84 -18.41 -7.16 -10.77
N VAL A 85 -18.59 -5.84 -10.95
CA VAL A 85 -19.86 -5.18 -11.21
C VAL A 85 -19.59 -3.92 -12.03
N ASN A 86 -20.50 -3.56 -12.95
CA ASN A 86 -20.35 -2.33 -13.70
C ASN A 86 -20.60 -1.09 -12.82
N THR A 87 -20.07 0.06 -13.22
CA THR A 87 -20.23 1.34 -12.52
C THR A 87 -21.69 1.86 -12.50
N ASP A 88 -22.59 1.24 -13.25
CA ASP A 88 -24.04 1.46 -13.24
C ASP A 88 -24.80 0.47 -12.32
N GLY A 89 -24.09 -0.53 -11.75
CA GLY A 89 -24.66 -1.54 -10.87
C GLY A 89 -25.16 -2.80 -11.61
N ILE A 90 -25.03 -2.86 -12.93
CA ILE A 90 -25.47 -4.02 -13.73
C ILE A 90 -24.31 -5.00 -13.94
N GLY A 91 -24.61 -6.26 -14.25
CA GLY A 91 -23.62 -7.24 -14.68
C GLY A 91 -22.71 -7.74 -13.56
N PHE A 92 -23.21 -7.82 -12.33
CA PHE A 92 -22.47 -8.48 -11.24
C PHE A 92 -22.09 -9.91 -11.65
N LYS A 93 -20.85 -10.30 -11.35
CA LYS A 93 -20.36 -11.66 -11.58
C LYS A 93 -19.32 -12.01 -10.53
N THR A 94 -19.41 -13.18 -9.93
CA THR A 94 -18.32 -13.81 -9.19
C THR A 94 -17.30 -14.32 -10.19
N LEU A 95 -16.09 -13.80 -10.15
CA LEU A 95 -14.97 -14.19 -11.02
C LEU A 95 -14.27 -15.44 -10.48
N HIS A 96 -14.11 -15.50 -9.13
CA HIS A 96 -13.51 -16.63 -8.43
C HIS A 96 -14.15 -16.78 -7.05
N ALA A 97 -14.41 -18.02 -6.62
CA ALA A 97 -14.82 -18.36 -5.25
C ALA A 97 -13.71 -19.19 -4.62
N PHE A 98 -13.12 -18.68 -3.55
CA PHE A 98 -12.02 -19.36 -2.86
C PHE A 98 -12.51 -20.65 -2.17
N ASN A 99 -11.61 -21.66 -2.11
CA ASN A 99 -11.91 -22.97 -1.56
C ASN A 99 -11.15 -23.30 -0.26
N GLY A 100 -10.47 -22.30 0.33
CA GLY A 100 -9.63 -22.46 1.51
C GLY A 100 -8.21 -22.95 1.18
N GLY A 101 -8.04 -23.83 0.21
CA GLY A 101 -6.71 -24.29 -0.23
C GLY A 101 -6.02 -23.35 -1.19
N ASP A 102 -6.75 -22.66 -2.03
CA ASP A 102 -6.23 -21.66 -2.98
C ASP A 102 -6.22 -20.23 -2.40
N GLY A 103 -6.81 -20.02 -1.25
CA GLY A 103 -6.92 -18.79 -0.50
C GLY A 103 -8.09 -18.83 0.44
N ASP A 104 -8.07 -18.00 1.47
CA ASP A 104 -9.15 -17.82 2.44
C ASP A 104 -9.13 -16.38 2.96
N GLY A 105 -10.26 -15.72 2.98
CA GLY A 105 -10.41 -14.38 3.50
C GLY A 105 -9.59 -13.31 2.73
N PRO A 106 -9.81 -13.11 1.41
CA PRO A 106 -9.21 -11.97 0.72
C PRO A 106 -9.81 -10.68 1.28
N ALA A 107 -9.02 -9.91 2.02
CA ALA A 107 -9.53 -8.81 2.84
C ALA A 107 -9.32 -7.42 2.24
N GLU A 108 -8.30 -7.24 1.39
CA GLU A 108 -7.94 -5.95 0.82
C GLU A 108 -8.13 -5.90 -0.69
N GLY A 109 -7.96 -4.70 -1.23
CA GLY A 109 -8.21 -4.39 -2.62
C GLY A 109 -7.26 -5.08 -3.60
N LEU A 110 -7.74 -5.14 -4.83
CA LEU A 110 -7.02 -5.70 -5.96
C LEU A 110 -6.15 -4.64 -6.64
N VAL A 111 -5.01 -5.06 -7.16
CA VAL A 111 -4.20 -4.28 -8.09
C VAL A 111 -4.45 -4.78 -9.50
N LEU A 112 -4.76 -3.87 -10.42
CA LEU A 112 -5.01 -4.17 -11.82
C LEU A 112 -3.83 -3.75 -12.69
N SER A 113 -3.36 -4.65 -13.54
CA SER A 113 -2.38 -4.38 -14.58
C SER A 113 -2.82 -5.00 -15.90
N GLY A 114 -3.15 -4.17 -16.88
CA GLY A 114 -3.77 -4.67 -18.12
C GLY A 114 -5.07 -5.42 -17.82
N ASN A 115 -5.10 -6.70 -18.16
CA ASN A 115 -6.24 -7.59 -17.92
C ASN A 115 -6.02 -8.55 -16.74
N ILE A 116 -5.05 -8.31 -15.87
CA ILE A 116 -4.74 -9.19 -14.74
C ILE A 116 -4.97 -8.44 -13.42
N LEU A 117 -5.73 -9.06 -12.55
CA LEU A 117 -5.96 -8.67 -11.17
C LEU A 117 -4.97 -9.43 -10.27
N TYR A 118 -4.35 -8.73 -9.33
CA TYR A 118 -3.48 -9.31 -8.31
C TYR A 118 -4.06 -9.00 -6.93
N GLY A 119 -4.02 -9.96 -6.04
CA GLY A 119 -4.52 -9.80 -4.68
C GLY A 119 -3.84 -10.72 -3.68
N THR A 120 -4.25 -10.58 -2.43
CA THR A 120 -3.80 -11.40 -1.29
C THR A 120 -5.00 -12.07 -0.63
N ALA A 121 -4.77 -13.24 -0.04
CA ALA A 121 -5.73 -13.90 0.85
C ALA A 121 -5.00 -14.34 2.12
N ALA A 122 -5.65 -14.18 3.28
CA ALA A 122 -5.01 -14.40 4.59
C ALA A 122 -4.73 -15.88 4.89
N GLY A 123 -5.57 -16.80 4.37
CA GLY A 123 -5.39 -18.25 4.44
C GLY A 123 -4.96 -18.84 3.10
N GLY A 124 -4.84 -20.14 3.06
CA GLY A 124 -4.45 -20.93 1.88
C GLY A 124 -3.94 -22.30 2.28
N SER A 125 -3.38 -23.08 1.37
CA SER A 125 -2.98 -24.48 1.57
C SER A 125 -1.99 -24.69 2.73
N LEU A 126 -1.18 -23.70 3.07
CA LEU A 126 -0.25 -23.73 4.20
C LEU A 126 -0.78 -22.97 5.43
N GLY A 127 -2.00 -22.40 5.37
CA GLY A 127 -2.62 -21.65 6.44
C GLY A 127 -2.00 -20.29 6.74
N CYS A 128 -1.01 -19.85 5.96
CA CYS A 128 -0.28 -18.59 6.19
C CYS A 128 -0.58 -17.50 5.15
N GLY A 129 -1.43 -17.77 4.19
CA GLY A 129 -1.85 -16.82 3.17
C GLY A 129 -1.23 -17.04 1.80
N THR A 130 -1.77 -16.33 0.81
CA THR A 130 -1.37 -16.43 -0.59
C THR A 130 -1.29 -15.06 -1.26
N VAL A 131 -0.49 -14.97 -2.31
CA VAL A 131 -0.60 -13.94 -3.35
C VAL A 131 -1.15 -14.63 -4.59
N PHE A 132 -2.19 -14.09 -5.20
CA PHE A 132 -2.83 -14.67 -6.37
C PHE A 132 -2.91 -13.70 -7.55
N ALA A 133 -3.10 -14.28 -8.74
CA ALA A 133 -3.44 -13.56 -9.97
C ALA A 133 -4.68 -14.18 -10.63
N LEU A 134 -5.42 -13.35 -11.36
CA LEU A 134 -6.67 -13.71 -12.03
C LEU A 134 -6.91 -12.77 -13.20
N ASN A 135 -7.35 -13.28 -14.35
CA ASN A 135 -7.76 -12.41 -15.44
C ASN A 135 -9.09 -11.68 -15.10
N THR A 136 -9.29 -10.49 -15.68
CA THR A 136 -10.51 -9.68 -15.47
C THR A 136 -11.78 -10.35 -15.97
N ASP A 137 -11.69 -11.40 -16.79
CA ASP A 137 -12.81 -12.23 -17.25
C ASP A 137 -13.14 -13.41 -16.32
N GLY A 138 -12.31 -13.63 -15.28
CA GLY A 138 -12.40 -14.72 -14.33
C GLY A 138 -11.63 -15.99 -14.72
N SER A 139 -10.93 -15.98 -15.83
CA SER A 139 -10.07 -17.10 -16.23
C SER A 139 -8.66 -16.99 -15.62
N GLY A 140 -7.89 -18.07 -15.69
CA GLY A 140 -6.46 -18.07 -15.39
C GLY A 140 -6.11 -17.79 -13.91
N PHE A 141 -7.00 -18.12 -12.97
CA PHE A 141 -6.66 -18.02 -11.54
C PHE A 141 -5.40 -18.86 -11.23
N THR A 142 -4.48 -18.26 -10.50
CA THR A 142 -3.27 -18.95 -10.04
C THR A 142 -2.75 -18.33 -8.75
N ASN A 143 -2.25 -19.17 -7.84
CA ASN A 143 -1.46 -18.72 -6.72
C ASN A 143 -0.03 -18.44 -7.20
N LEU A 144 0.38 -17.19 -7.15
CA LEU A 144 1.74 -16.76 -7.47
C LEU A 144 2.70 -17.15 -6.34
N TYR A 145 2.22 -17.10 -5.09
CA TYR A 145 3.00 -17.43 -3.90
C TYR A 145 2.12 -17.95 -2.77
N ASN A 146 2.60 -18.96 -2.04
CA ASN A 146 1.98 -19.47 -0.82
C ASN A 146 2.95 -19.24 0.33
N PHE A 147 2.55 -18.46 1.34
CA PHE A 147 3.38 -18.19 2.51
C PHE A 147 3.51 -19.42 3.40
N ALA A 148 4.74 -19.67 3.86
CA ALA A 148 5.04 -20.77 4.79
C ALA A 148 5.07 -20.34 6.26
N GLY A 149 5.06 -19.03 6.54
CA GLY A 149 5.04 -18.45 7.89
C GLY A 149 6.42 -18.12 8.43
N PRO A 150 7.20 -19.10 8.91
CA PRO A 150 8.54 -18.84 9.42
C PRO A 150 9.50 -18.40 8.30
N GLY A 151 9.97 -17.19 8.34
CA GLY A 151 10.98 -16.66 7.42
C GLY A 151 10.45 -15.83 6.25
N ASP A 152 9.25 -16.07 5.74
CA ASP A 152 8.68 -15.36 4.59
C ASP A 152 7.48 -14.46 4.93
N GLY A 153 6.76 -14.74 6.00
CA GLY A 153 5.61 -13.98 6.44
C GLY A 153 4.36 -14.84 6.55
N ALA A 154 3.32 -14.27 7.16
CA ALA A 154 2.01 -14.89 7.28
C ALA A 154 0.91 -13.82 7.32
N TYR A 155 -0.28 -14.19 6.87
CA TYR A 155 -1.48 -13.36 6.92
C TYR A 155 -1.29 -12.01 6.19
N PRO A 156 -1.14 -12.02 4.86
CA PRO A 156 -1.05 -10.80 4.06
C PRO A 156 -2.44 -10.15 3.95
N TYR A 157 -2.84 -9.44 5.02
CA TYR A 157 -4.13 -8.74 5.07
C TYR A 157 -4.17 -7.51 4.17
N ALA A 158 -3.03 -6.88 3.90
CA ALA A 158 -2.96 -5.66 3.12
C ALA A 158 -3.02 -5.90 1.62
N GLY A 159 -3.51 -4.91 0.90
CA GLY A 159 -3.44 -4.87 -0.56
C GLY A 159 -2.00 -4.73 -1.06
N LEU A 160 -1.80 -5.16 -2.30
CA LEU A 160 -0.53 -5.05 -3.00
C LEU A 160 -0.37 -3.66 -3.63
N ILE A 161 0.86 -3.26 -3.87
CA ILE A 161 1.20 -2.21 -4.83
C ILE A 161 2.03 -2.78 -5.97
N LEU A 162 1.86 -2.23 -7.15
CA LEU A 162 2.55 -2.66 -8.36
C LEU A 162 3.48 -1.55 -8.87
N SER A 163 4.72 -1.90 -9.18
CA SER A 163 5.66 -1.03 -9.86
C SER A 163 6.42 -1.83 -10.93
N GLY A 164 6.22 -1.46 -12.18
CA GLY A 164 6.73 -2.24 -13.31
C GLY A 164 6.17 -3.66 -13.29
N ASN A 165 7.04 -4.65 -13.18
CA ASN A 165 6.69 -6.07 -13.07
C ASN A 165 6.83 -6.63 -11.63
N LYS A 166 6.90 -5.77 -10.61
CA LYS A 166 7.01 -6.17 -9.21
C LYS A 166 5.81 -5.77 -8.38
N LEU A 167 5.32 -6.71 -7.61
CA LEU A 167 4.34 -6.54 -6.56
C LEU A 167 5.08 -6.38 -5.23
N TYR A 168 4.60 -5.48 -4.37
CA TYR A 168 5.08 -5.29 -3.01
C TYR A 168 3.91 -5.38 -2.05
N GLY A 169 4.13 -5.95 -0.89
CA GLY A 169 3.10 -6.10 0.14
C GLY A 169 3.69 -6.29 1.53
N THR A 170 2.79 -6.38 2.50
CA THR A 170 3.10 -6.68 3.89
C THR A 170 2.44 -7.99 4.31
N ALA A 171 3.10 -8.74 5.15
CA ALA A 171 2.51 -9.87 5.87
C ALA A 171 2.45 -9.52 7.37
N TYR A 172 1.26 -9.58 7.94
CA TYR A 172 0.96 -9.18 9.31
C TYR A 172 1.78 -9.94 10.36
N GLY A 173 1.97 -11.23 10.14
CA GLY A 173 2.70 -12.13 11.01
C GLY A 173 3.81 -12.88 10.28
N GLY A 174 4.35 -13.89 10.93
CA GLY A 174 5.46 -14.67 10.39
C GLY A 174 6.77 -13.90 10.34
N GLY A 175 7.68 -14.34 9.48
CA GLY A 175 9.07 -13.91 9.54
C GLY A 175 9.82 -14.53 10.73
N SER A 176 11.12 -14.30 10.85
CA SER A 176 11.97 -14.93 11.90
C SER A 176 11.56 -14.61 13.34
N SER A 177 10.83 -13.52 13.54
CA SER A 177 10.38 -13.06 14.86
C SER A 177 8.86 -13.13 15.04
N SER A 178 8.13 -13.65 14.08
CA SER A 178 6.65 -13.66 14.02
C SER A 178 6.00 -12.27 14.07
N ASN A 179 6.76 -11.21 13.84
CA ASN A 179 6.34 -9.81 13.91
C ASN A 179 5.94 -9.22 12.56
N GLY A 180 5.93 -10.05 11.52
CA GLY A 180 5.56 -9.65 10.17
C GLY A 180 6.74 -9.33 9.27
N THR A 181 6.44 -9.15 7.99
CA THR A 181 7.44 -8.88 6.94
C THR A 181 6.94 -7.85 5.93
N VAL A 182 7.88 -7.25 5.21
CA VAL A 182 7.65 -6.58 3.92
C VAL A 182 8.25 -7.47 2.84
N PHE A 183 7.51 -7.72 1.78
CA PHE A 183 7.95 -8.63 0.70
C PHE A 183 7.82 -7.99 -0.68
N ALA A 184 8.54 -8.58 -1.64
CA ALA A 184 8.39 -8.32 -3.06
C ALA A 184 8.26 -9.63 -3.84
N LEU A 185 7.58 -9.58 -4.99
CA LEU A 185 7.32 -10.70 -5.87
C LEU A 185 7.19 -10.19 -7.30
N ASN A 186 7.69 -10.91 -8.28
CA ASN A 186 7.41 -10.58 -9.68
C ASN A 186 5.96 -10.94 -10.04
N THR A 187 5.39 -10.23 -11.00
CA THR A 187 4.01 -10.47 -11.49
C THR A 187 3.80 -11.85 -12.11
N ASP A 188 4.87 -12.57 -12.46
CA ASP A 188 4.84 -13.95 -12.95
C ASP A 188 4.99 -15.00 -11.83
N GLY A 189 5.05 -14.58 -10.56
CA GLY A 189 5.22 -15.47 -9.40
C GLY A 189 6.67 -15.84 -9.07
N THR A 190 7.63 -15.38 -9.87
CA THR A 190 9.06 -15.61 -9.59
C THR A 190 9.66 -14.53 -8.69
N GLY A 191 10.86 -14.75 -8.21
CA GLY A 191 11.66 -13.73 -7.53
C GLY A 191 11.07 -13.22 -6.22
N PHE A 192 10.34 -14.07 -5.47
CA PHE A 192 9.92 -13.72 -4.12
C PHE A 192 11.14 -13.36 -3.26
N ALA A 193 11.02 -12.26 -2.53
CA ALA A 193 12.01 -11.80 -1.59
C ALA A 193 11.35 -11.17 -0.37
N THR A 194 11.79 -11.56 0.82
CA THR A 194 11.52 -10.82 2.05
C THR A 194 12.46 -9.62 2.07
N LEU A 195 11.91 -8.42 1.89
CA LEU A 195 12.68 -7.17 1.89
C LEU A 195 13.06 -6.74 3.30
N HIS A 196 12.17 -6.99 4.26
CA HIS A 196 12.38 -6.68 5.67
C HIS A 196 11.62 -7.66 6.55
N THR A 197 12.23 -8.07 7.65
CA THR A 197 11.59 -8.83 8.73
C THR A 197 11.61 -7.97 9.99
N PHE A 198 10.45 -7.65 10.54
CA PHE A 198 10.36 -6.84 11.75
C PHE A 198 11.02 -7.56 12.93
N ALA A 199 11.88 -6.83 13.63
CA ALA A 199 12.75 -7.38 14.66
C ALA A 199 11.97 -7.93 15.86
N ALA A 200 12.58 -8.91 16.54
CA ALA A 200 12.10 -9.35 17.84
C ALA A 200 12.13 -8.20 18.84
N GLY A 201 11.12 -8.16 19.69
CA GLY A 201 11.01 -7.17 20.75
C GLY A 201 10.97 -7.79 22.15
N SER A 202 10.88 -6.95 23.15
CA SER A 202 10.58 -7.35 24.53
C SER A 202 9.07 -7.23 24.79
N GLY A 203 8.55 -8.04 25.73
CA GLY A 203 7.10 -8.09 26.02
C GLY A 203 6.38 -9.19 25.27
N SER A 204 5.06 -9.21 25.42
CA SER A 204 4.16 -10.16 24.77
C SER A 204 3.11 -9.42 23.95
N TYR A 205 2.67 -10.02 22.85
CA TYR A 205 1.59 -9.46 22.02
C TYR A 205 0.36 -9.11 22.89
N PRO A 206 -0.28 -7.94 22.67
CA PRO A 206 0.05 -6.90 21.70
C PRO A 206 1.11 -5.90 22.18
N ASN A 207 1.63 -6.01 23.41
CA ASN A 207 2.52 -5.05 24.07
C ASN A 207 4.01 -5.36 23.77
N ILE A 208 4.35 -5.57 22.51
CA ILE A 208 5.74 -5.81 22.08
C ILE A 208 6.43 -4.46 21.89
N ILE A 209 7.59 -4.28 22.53
CA ILE A 209 8.42 -3.10 22.41
C ILE A 209 9.58 -3.41 21.45
N THR A 210 9.62 -2.71 20.34
CA THR A 210 10.72 -2.74 19.36
C THR A 210 10.95 -1.33 18.81
N SER A 211 12.12 -1.03 18.27
CA SER A 211 12.36 0.26 17.61
C SER A 211 11.67 0.37 16.25
N GLU A 212 11.29 -0.76 15.63
CA GLU A 212 10.82 -0.82 14.23
C GLU A 212 9.30 -0.87 14.10
N GLY A 213 8.63 -1.32 15.13
CA GLY A 213 7.22 -1.71 15.07
C GLY A 213 7.04 -3.21 14.86
N THR A 214 5.80 -3.67 14.85
CA THR A 214 5.40 -5.06 14.58
C THR A 214 4.03 -5.08 13.91
N THR A 215 3.70 -6.20 13.28
CA THR A 215 2.38 -6.43 12.69
C THR A 215 1.99 -5.34 11.68
N PRO A 216 2.67 -5.27 10.53
CA PRO A 216 2.32 -4.33 9.46
C PRO A 216 0.97 -4.75 8.86
N TYR A 217 -0.09 -4.05 9.24
CA TYR A 217 -1.46 -4.35 8.84
C TYR A 217 -1.89 -3.54 7.61
N GLY A 218 -1.47 -2.29 7.52
CA GLY A 218 -1.80 -1.40 6.41
C GLY A 218 -1.01 -1.70 5.13
N GLY A 219 -1.59 -1.33 4.00
CA GLY A 219 -0.93 -1.41 2.70
C GLY A 219 0.23 -0.42 2.58
N LEU A 220 1.14 -0.75 1.68
CA LEU A 220 2.27 0.11 1.35
C LEU A 220 1.86 1.20 0.36
N ILE A 221 2.57 2.31 0.37
CA ILE A 221 2.61 3.25 -0.74
C ILE A 221 4.04 3.35 -1.28
N LEU A 222 4.17 3.61 -2.56
CA LEU A 222 5.47 3.76 -3.22
C LEU A 222 5.64 5.18 -3.72
N SER A 223 6.81 5.75 -3.45
CA SER A 223 7.23 7.01 -4.03
C SER A 223 8.70 6.94 -4.43
N GLY A 224 8.96 7.07 -5.72
CA GLY A 224 10.29 6.80 -6.27
C GLY A 224 10.72 5.36 -6.02
N ASN A 225 11.81 5.19 -5.27
CA ASN A 225 12.35 3.90 -4.85
C ASN A 225 12.09 3.59 -3.37
N THR A 226 11.18 4.31 -2.72
CA THR A 226 10.91 4.17 -1.28
C THR A 226 9.49 3.72 -1.04
N LEU A 227 9.33 2.62 -0.33
CA LEU A 227 8.10 2.10 0.22
C LEU A 227 7.85 2.77 1.58
N TYR A 228 6.62 3.19 1.83
CA TYR A 228 6.19 3.71 3.13
C TYR A 228 5.04 2.86 3.64
N GLY A 229 5.03 2.57 4.92
CA GLY A 229 4.00 1.77 5.56
C GLY A 229 3.84 2.05 7.04
N THR A 230 2.88 1.38 7.64
CA THR A 230 2.59 1.43 9.07
C THR A 230 2.74 0.05 9.69
N ALA A 231 3.23 0.00 10.93
CA ALA A 231 3.19 -1.17 11.77
C ALA A 231 2.23 -0.90 12.94
N GLN A 232 1.23 -1.75 13.11
CA GLN A 232 0.10 -1.51 14.02
C GLN A 232 0.53 -1.47 15.49
N HIS A 233 1.50 -2.31 15.85
CA HIS A 233 2.02 -2.44 17.20
C HIS A 233 3.54 -2.20 17.22
N GLY A 234 4.15 -2.43 18.39
CA GLY A 234 5.57 -2.15 18.57
C GLY A 234 5.87 -0.66 18.67
N GLY A 235 7.07 -0.25 18.32
CA GLY A 235 7.59 1.05 18.71
C GLY A 235 7.98 1.06 20.19
N ASN A 236 8.45 2.19 20.70
CA ASN A 236 8.89 2.33 22.08
C ASN A 236 7.76 2.21 23.12
N SER A 237 6.52 2.27 22.68
CA SER A 237 5.32 2.28 23.53
C SER A 237 4.28 1.25 23.11
N SER A 238 4.60 0.33 22.22
CA SER A 238 3.69 -0.65 21.62
C SER A 238 2.50 -0.07 20.84
N ASN A 239 2.50 1.22 20.55
CA ASN A 239 1.41 1.93 19.90
C ASN A 239 1.57 2.04 18.36
N GLY A 240 2.61 1.39 17.84
CA GLY A 240 2.88 1.33 16.41
C GLY A 240 3.89 2.35 15.92
N THR A 241 4.20 2.23 14.64
CA THR A 241 5.19 3.08 13.95
C THR A 241 4.76 3.39 12.52
N VAL A 242 5.40 4.41 11.94
CA VAL A 242 5.43 4.66 10.50
C VAL A 242 6.87 4.42 10.04
N PHE A 243 7.05 3.68 8.96
CA PHE A 243 8.37 3.31 8.44
C PHE A 243 8.55 3.65 6.97
N ALA A 244 9.82 3.70 6.55
CA ALA A 244 10.26 3.76 5.17
C ALA A 244 11.26 2.63 4.89
N LEU A 245 11.27 2.13 3.65
CA LEU A 245 12.13 1.05 3.19
C LEU A 245 12.38 1.21 1.69
N ASN A 246 13.60 1.02 1.22
CA ASN A 246 13.85 1.00 -0.23
C ASN A 246 13.27 -0.26 -0.88
N THR A 247 12.91 -0.16 -2.17
CA THR A 247 12.36 -1.28 -2.95
C THR A 247 13.33 -2.46 -3.15
N ASP A 248 14.60 -2.27 -2.83
CA ASP A 248 15.64 -3.32 -2.82
C ASP A 248 15.86 -3.96 -1.42
N GLY A 249 15.09 -3.53 -0.41
CA GLY A 249 15.18 -4.01 0.97
C GLY A 249 16.22 -3.31 1.83
N THR A 250 16.92 -2.32 1.30
CA THR A 250 17.88 -1.51 2.07
C THR A 250 17.22 -0.28 2.72
N GLY A 251 17.92 0.37 3.63
CA GLY A 251 17.53 1.69 4.16
C GLY A 251 16.26 1.70 5.00
N PHE A 252 15.91 0.59 5.68
CA PHE A 252 14.79 0.61 6.63
C PHE A 252 14.99 1.71 7.68
N THR A 253 13.95 2.51 7.89
CA THR A 253 13.96 3.62 8.83
C THR A 253 12.59 3.80 9.46
N THR A 254 12.54 3.92 10.78
CA THR A 254 11.34 4.35 11.50
C THR A 254 11.23 5.87 11.41
N LEU A 255 10.17 6.35 10.73
CA LEU A 255 9.92 7.79 10.56
C LEU A 255 9.22 8.40 11.78
N HIS A 256 8.35 7.62 12.42
CA HIS A 256 7.61 8.03 13.61
C HIS A 256 7.30 6.81 14.50
N THR A 257 7.37 7.03 15.81
CA THR A 257 6.93 6.08 16.83
C THR A 257 5.84 6.74 17.65
N PHE A 258 4.65 6.15 17.65
CA PHE A 258 3.51 6.68 18.40
C PHE A 258 3.76 6.61 19.90
N THR A 259 3.39 7.68 20.62
CA THR A 259 3.69 7.84 22.05
C THR A 259 2.81 6.95 22.93
N ALA A 260 3.24 6.71 24.16
CA ALA A 260 2.48 5.94 25.14
C ALA A 260 1.09 6.56 25.37
N THR A 261 0.07 5.71 25.48
CA THR A 261 -1.27 6.11 25.91
C THR A 261 -1.39 6.09 27.43
N THR A 262 -2.13 7.06 27.98
CA THR A 262 -2.61 7.04 29.37
C THR A 262 -4.13 7.04 29.28
N ASP A 263 -4.79 6.06 29.91
CA ASP A 263 -6.25 5.88 29.82
C ASP A 263 -6.77 5.88 28.37
N TRP A 264 -6.05 5.17 27.48
CA TRP A 264 -6.34 5.07 26.04
C TRP A 264 -6.18 6.38 25.26
N THR A 265 -5.61 7.42 25.85
CA THR A 265 -5.40 8.73 25.22
C THR A 265 -3.91 9.08 25.11
N ASN A 266 -3.56 9.80 24.03
CA ASN A 266 -2.28 10.45 23.80
C ASN A 266 -2.50 11.57 22.77
N ARG A 267 -1.45 12.26 22.33
CA ARG A 267 -1.60 13.36 21.36
C ARG A 267 -1.57 12.89 19.91
N ASP A 268 -0.80 11.87 19.61
CA ASP A 268 -0.43 11.49 18.24
C ASP A 268 -1.14 10.23 17.73
N GLY A 269 -1.87 9.52 18.59
CA GLY A 269 -2.64 8.34 18.22
C GLY A 269 -1.95 7.03 18.55
N ALA A 270 -2.60 5.92 18.28
CA ALA A 270 -2.13 4.56 18.51
C ALA A 270 -2.73 3.60 17.50
N SER A 271 -2.00 2.52 17.19
CA SER A 271 -2.43 1.44 16.29
C SER A 271 -2.76 1.95 14.88
N PRO A 272 -1.80 2.48 14.12
CA PRO A 272 -1.97 2.83 12.72
C PRO A 272 -2.15 1.56 11.90
N SER A 273 -3.34 1.34 11.33
CA SER A 273 -3.69 0.12 10.59
C SER A 273 -4.12 0.38 9.15
N ALA A 274 -4.26 1.64 8.75
CA ALA A 274 -4.60 2.00 7.38
C ALA A 274 -3.35 2.29 6.53
N SER A 275 -3.54 2.22 5.21
CA SER A 275 -2.55 2.68 4.24
C SER A 275 -2.30 4.19 4.37
N LEU A 276 -1.10 4.62 4.04
CA LEU A 276 -0.74 6.04 4.01
C LEU A 276 -1.17 6.70 2.71
N VAL A 277 -1.28 8.01 2.73
CA VAL A 277 -1.43 8.85 1.53
C VAL A 277 -0.27 9.84 1.47
N LEU A 278 0.37 9.97 0.31
CA LEU A 278 1.40 10.96 0.07
C LEU A 278 0.84 12.11 -0.75
N SER A 279 0.97 13.33 -0.25
CA SER A 279 0.64 14.55 -0.98
C SER A 279 1.79 15.54 -0.88
N GLY A 280 2.37 15.90 -2.02
CA GLY A 280 3.64 16.63 -2.04
C GLY A 280 4.72 15.86 -1.30
N ASN A 281 5.31 16.48 -0.28
CA ASN A 281 6.34 15.89 0.57
C ASN A 281 5.82 15.52 1.98
N THR A 282 4.51 15.26 2.12
CA THR A 282 3.88 14.95 3.40
C THR A 282 3.10 13.66 3.31
N LEU A 283 3.42 12.72 4.21
CA LEU A 283 2.64 11.52 4.45
C LEU A 283 1.47 11.86 5.38
N TYR A 284 0.30 11.35 5.06
CA TYR A 284 -0.91 11.42 5.88
C TYR A 284 -1.38 10.01 6.21
N GLY A 285 -1.87 9.83 7.41
CA GLY A 285 -2.41 8.55 7.87
C GLY A 285 -3.40 8.71 8.99
N THR A 286 -4.00 7.60 9.40
CA THR A 286 -4.94 7.53 10.52
C THR A 286 -4.50 6.49 11.54
N THR A 287 -4.91 6.68 12.78
CA THR A 287 -4.74 5.69 13.86
C THR A 287 -6.09 5.20 14.34
N TYR A 288 -6.17 3.93 14.72
CA TYR A 288 -7.41 3.33 15.26
C TYR A 288 -7.74 3.83 16.65
N GLY A 289 -6.73 4.04 17.49
CA GLY A 289 -6.86 4.47 18.88
C GLY A 289 -5.99 5.66 19.22
N GLY A 290 -5.93 5.99 20.50
CA GLY A 290 -5.23 7.18 20.98
C GLY A 290 -5.98 8.47 20.62
N GLY A 291 -5.25 9.57 20.53
CA GLY A 291 -5.85 10.90 20.42
C GLY A 291 -6.43 11.40 21.75
N ASN A 292 -6.89 12.64 21.79
CA ASN A 292 -7.38 13.27 23.01
C ASN A 292 -8.64 12.60 23.61
N SER A 293 -9.34 11.80 22.81
CA SER A 293 -10.59 11.13 23.19
C SER A 293 -10.51 9.60 23.08
N GLY A 294 -9.33 9.04 22.78
CA GLY A 294 -9.16 7.61 22.58
C GLY A 294 -9.72 7.05 21.27
N GLY A 295 -10.35 7.88 20.44
CA GLY A 295 -11.02 7.48 19.20
C GLY A 295 -10.14 7.53 17.93
N GLY A 296 -8.82 7.63 18.10
CA GLY A 296 -7.88 7.73 16.98
C GLY A 296 -7.59 9.17 16.56
N THR A 297 -6.68 9.29 15.60
CA THR A 297 -6.23 10.57 15.04
C THR A 297 -6.07 10.50 13.52
N VAL A 298 -6.07 11.68 12.91
CA VAL A 298 -5.44 11.91 11.60
C VAL A 298 -4.07 12.54 11.86
N PHE A 299 -3.02 11.98 11.31
CA PHE A 299 -1.66 12.48 11.49
C PHE A 299 -1.00 12.85 10.16
N SER A 300 0.07 13.66 10.24
CA SER A 300 0.91 13.96 9.09
C SER A 300 2.39 13.92 9.47
N ILE A 301 3.23 13.48 8.53
CA ILE A 301 4.68 13.45 8.66
C ILE A 301 5.28 14.13 7.45
N ALA A 302 5.95 15.26 7.68
CA ALA A 302 6.72 15.93 6.64
C ALA A 302 8.00 15.11 6.36
N LEU A 303 8.17 14.68 5.12
CA LEU A 303 9.41 14.02 4.69
C LEU A 303 10.51 15.07 4.50
N PRO A 304 11.79 14.67 4.63
CA PRO A 304 12.88 15.56 4.30
C PRO A 304 12.75 16.10 2.87
N PRO A 305 13.08 17.34 2.61
CA PRO A 305 13.03 17.87 1.26
C PRO A 305 13.95 17.03 0.34
N PRO A 306 13.56 16.83 -0.92
CA PRO A 306 14.36 16.06 -1.86
C PRO A 306 15.74 16.70 -2.02
N GLN A 307 16.78 15.91 -1.85
CA GLN A 307 18.16 16.34 -1.94
C GLN A 307 18.66 16.20 -3.39
N LEU A 308 19.31 17.23 -3.90
CA LEU A 308 20.10 17.15 -5.14
C LEU A 308 21.48 16.58 -4.80
N THR A 309 21.74 15.37 -5.28
CA THR A 309 23.06 14.73 -5.13
C THR A 309 23.90 14.99 -6.35
N VAL A 310 25.19 15.24 -6.13
CA VAL A 310 26.14 15.54 -7.18
C VAL A 310 27.32 14.56 -7.05
N ALA A 311 27.60 13.87 -8.15
CA ALA A 311 28.74 12.96 -8.26
C ALA A 311 29.53 13.25 -9.54
N VAL A 312 30.83 13.02 -9.48
CA VAL A 312 31.71 13.11 -10.67
C VAL A 312 31.95 11.72 -11.19
N SER A 313 31.67 11.50 -12.46
CA SER A 313 31.93 10.26 -13.17
C SER A 313 32.69 10.53 -14.45
N GLN A 314 33.98 10.20 -14.50
CA GLN A 314 34.90 10.51 -15.59
C GLN A 314 34.94 12.06 -15.85
N ALA A 315 34.62 12.47 -17.07
CA ALA A 315 34.53 13.88 -17.46
C ALA A 315 33.11 14.48 -17.31
N ASN A 316 32.24 13.82 -16.53
CA ASN A 316 30.85 14.23 -16.37
C ASN A 316 30.48 14.50 -14.91
N LEU A 317 29.58 15.45 -14.73
CA LEU A 317 28.85 15.70 -13.51
C LEU A 317 27.52 14.96 -13.58
N VAL A 318 27.30 14.02 -12.68
CA VAL A 318 26.04 13.29 -12.55
C VAL A 318 25.24 13.91 -11.42
N LEU A 319 24.08 14.45 -11.75
CA LEU A 319 23.14 15.06 -10.82
C LEU A 319 21.94 14.14 -10.65
N THR A 320 21.63 13.79 -9.40
CA THR A 320 20.51 12.90 -9.11
C THR A 320 19.61 13.49 -8.03
N TRP A 321 18.31 13.25 -8.16
CA TRP A 321 17.31 13.59 -7.15
C TRP A 321 16.13 12.61 -7.21
N PRO A 322 15.43 12.37 -6.07
CA PRO A 322 14.34 11.43 -6.02
C PRO A 322 13.16 11.80 -6.94
N THR A 323 12.45 10.82 -7.47
CA THR A 323 11.23 11.02 -8.28
C THR A 323 9.98 11.25 -7.43
N ASN A 324 10.07 11.18 -6.11
CA ASN A 324 8.95 11.21 -5.17
C ASN A 324 8.24 12.56 -5.02
N VAL A 325 8.82 13.63 -5.53
CA VAL A 325 8.17 14.95 -5.57
C VAL A 325 7.94 15.34 -7.03
N PRO A 326 6.71 15.27 -7.53
CA PRO A 326 6.41 15.65 -8.91
C PRO A 326 6.61 17.15 -9.13
N GLY A 327 6.98 17.50 -10.37
CA GLY A 327 7.16 18.90 -10.77
C GLY A 327 8.51 19.51 -10.42
N LEU A 328 9.42 18.78 -9.76
CA LEU A 328 10.79 19.25 -9.55
C LEU A 328 11.56 19.29 -10.86
N VAL A 329 12.11 20.45 -11.17
CA VAL A 329 12.98 20.68 -12.33
C VAL A 329 14.39 21.07 -11.88
N LEU A 330 15.39 20.55 -12.58
CA LEU A 330 16.78 20.96 -12.39
C LEU A 330 17.00 22.32 -13.07
N GLN A 331 17.47 23.28 -12.30
CA GLN A 331 17.86 24.59 -12.80
C GLN A 331 19.36 24.81 -12.58
N SER A 332 19.95 25.57 -13.46
CA SER A 332 21.35 25.97 -13.36
C SER A 332 21.55 27.47 -13.61
N THR A 333 22.62 28.01 -13.01
CA THR A 333 23.10 29.37 -13.23
C THR A 333 24.61 29.40 -13.16
N THR A 334 25.23 30.39 -13.79
CA THR A 334 26.67 30.69 -13.70
C THR A 334 26.99 31.74 -12.65
N ASN A 335 25.98 32.37 -12.04
CA ASN A 335 26.15 33.47 -11.09
C ASN A 335 25.18 33.28 -9.89
N LEU A 336 25.68 33.45 -8.67
CA LEU A 336 24.89 33.40 -7.42
C LEU A 336 24.53 34.79 -6.87
N GLY A 337 24.85 35.88 -7.57
CA GLY A 337 24.49 37.25 -7.12
C GLY A 337 22.98 37.47 -7.03
N SER A 338 22.58 38.59 -6.44
CA SER A 338 21.16 38.97 -6.28
C SER A 338 20.37 39.08 -7.61
N SER A 339 21.07 39.16 -8.73
CA SER A 339 20.51 39.14 -10.08
C SER A 339 20.66 37.80 -10.81
N ALA A 340 20.89 36.70 -10.07
CA ALA A 340 21.07 35.37 -10.65
C ALA A 340 19.83 34.96 -11.47
N VAL A 341 20.00 34.67 -12.75
CA VAL A 341 18.99 34.11 -13.62
C VAL A 341 19.16 32.60 -13.61
N TRP A 342 18.17 31.89 -13.12
CA TRP A 342 18.11 30.44 -13.09
C TRP A 342 17.40 29.95 -14.34
N SER A 343 18.05 29.10 -15.11
CA SER A 343 17.46 28.49 -16.30
C SER A 343 17.24 27.01 -16.09
N THR A 344 16.11 26.50 -16.56
CA THR A 344 15.84 25.05 -16.55
C THR A 344 16.90 24.36 -17.41
N ASN A 345 17.45 23.28 -16.90
CA ASN A 345 18.42 22.47 -17.65
C ASN A 345 17.74 21.94 -18.92
N SER A 346 18.40 22.13 -20.06
CA SER A 346 17.88 21.67 -21.35
C SER A 346 17.86 20.17 -21.52
N GLN A 347 18.63 19.45 -20.71
CA GLN A 347 18.66 18.00 -20.73
C GLN A 347 17.57 17.46 -19.80
N LEU A 348 16.63 16.70 -20.37
CA LEU A 348 15.58 16.03 -19.60
C LEU A 348 16.21 14.93 -18.73
N PRO A 349 15.73 14.75 -17.49
CA PRO A 349 16.21 13.68 -16.65
C PRO A 349 15.78 12.31 -17.18
N VAL A 350 16.66 11.32 -17.04
CA VAL A 350 16.34 9.91 -17.23
C VAL A 350 16.08 9.31 -15.86
N VAL A 351 15.01 8.55 -15.72
CA VAL A 351 14.73 7.86 -14.44
C VAL A 351 15.51 6.55 -14.39
N ILE A 352 16.39 6.43 -13.40
CA ILE A 352 17.17 5.23 -13.12
C ILE A 352 16.99 4.88 -11.64
N ASN A 353 16.50 3.69 -11.34
CA ASN A 353 16.28 3.20 -9.96
C ASN A 353 15.51 4.20 -9.07
N GLY A 354 14.42 4.78 -9.58
CA GLY A 354 13.61 5.74 -8.83
C GLY A 354 14.25 7.11 -8.59
N GLN A 355 15.36 7.39 -9.28
CA GLN A 355 16.02 8.69 -9.25
C GLN A 355 15.94 9.36 -10.63
N ASN A 356 15.69 10.65 -10.64
CA ASN A 356 15.94 11.48 -11.80
C ASN A 356 17.46 11.64 -11.95
N VAL A 357 18.00 11.38 -13.11
CA VAL A 357 19.44 11.45 -13.42
C VAL A 357 19.67 12.38 -14.59
N VAL A 358 20.51 13.36 -14.40
CA VAL A 358 21.02 14.24 -15.48
C VAL A 358 22.54 14.20 -15.48
N THR A 359 23.14 13.98 -16.64
CA THR A 359 24.59 13.91 -16.82
C THR A 359 25.04 15.11 -17.65
N ASN A 360 25.80 16.01 -17.06
CA ASN A 360 26.38 17.16 -17.74
C ASN A 360 27.90 16.95 -17.89
N ALA A 361 28.44 17.29 -19.06
CA ALA A 361 29.89 17.36 -19.23
C ALA A 361 30.47 18.44 -18.31
N ILE A 362 31.61 18.13 -17.67
CA ILE A 362 32.36 19.12 -16.89
C ILE A 362 32.97 20.13 -17.90
N SER A 363 32.64 21.41 -17.72
CA SER A 363 33.19 22.51 -18.49
C SER A 363 33.99 23.42 -17.58
N ASP A 364 34.89 24.21 -18.15
CA ASP A 364 35.75 25.17 -17.42
C ASP A 364 34.96 26.34 -16.81
N THR A 365 33.64 26.43 -17.06
CA THR A 365 32.79 27.46 -16.50
C THR A 365 32.11 27.01 -15.21
N GLN A 366 32.20 27.85 -14.20
CA GLN A 366 31.51 27.64 -12.93
C GLN A 366 29.98 27.53 -13.15
N ARG A 367 29.36 26.50 -12.60
CA ARG A 367 27.91 26.31 -12.61
C ARG A 367 27.38 25.95 -11.24
N PHE A 368 26.22 26.48 -10.95
CA PHE A 368 25.46 26.18 -9.75
C PHE A 368 24.16 25.50 -10.16
N PHE A 369 23.68 24.58 -9.35
CA PHE A 369 22.48 23.80 -9.61
C PHE A 369 21.53 23.87 -8.43
N ARG A 370 20.23 23.84 -8.72
CA ARG A 370 19.17 23.69 -7.72
C ARG A 370 17.99 22.92 -8.27
N LEU A 371 17.18 22.37 -7.37
CA LEU A 371 15.84 21.92 -7.68
C LEU A 371 14.84 23.03 -7.44
N SER A 372 13.86 23.16 -8.33
CA SER A 372 12.76 24.13 -8.24
C SER A 372 11.45 23.45 -8.62
N GLN A 373 10.37 23.81 -7.98
CA GLN A 373 8.99 23.51 -8.38
C GLN A 373 8.45 24.62 -9.26
#